data_a22da978f0dab5979a33c32e6d8d5e91
#
_entry.id   a22da978f0dab5979a33c32e6d8d5e91
#
_cell.length_a   1.000
_cell.length_b   1.000
_cell.length_c   1.000
_cell.angle_alpha   90.00
_cell.angle_beta   90.00
_cell.angle_gamma   90.00
#
_symmetry.space_group_name_H-M   'P 1'
#
loop_
_entity.id
_entity.type
_entity.pdbx_description
1 polymer ?
#
loop_
_entity_poly.entity_id
_entity_poly.type
_entity_poly.pdbx_seq_one_letter_code
_entity_poly.pdbx_strand_id
1 'polypeptide(L)'
;MTAAPIIVTALLGRADQAEFDALRRAHYPPERNVLPAHLTLFHHLPPSVEAELKHRLTGATRGLRAPAAKAVGLMSLGRGVAVKIESPGLAAIRRELSEAFAGLMMPQDAGAWRPHVTIQNKVAPSMAKLLLGALGKEFRARDVEIVGLATWYYRGGPWESLSRHMFA
;
A
#
# COMPACT_ATOMS: atom_id res chain seq x y z
N MET A 1 -2.15 -20.89 -18.53
CA MET A 1 -2.38 -20.00 -17.39
C MET A 1 -2.64 -18.59 -17.89
N THR A 2 -3.67 -17.97 -17.36
CA THR A 2 -3.95 -16.58 -17.70
C THR A 2 -2.98 -15.67 -16.94
N ALA A 3 -2.35 -14.75 -17.67
CA ALA A 3 -1.52 -13.74 -17.06
C ALA A 3 -2.37 -12.82 -16.15
N ALA A 4 -1.87 -12.48 -15.01
CA ALA A 4 -2.59 -11.66 -14.03
C ALA A 4 -1.90 -10.30 -13.84
N PRO A 5 -2.68 -9.25 -13.52
CA PRO A 5 -2.10 -7.96 -13.19
C PRO A 5 -1.22 -8.06 -11.95
N ILE A 6 -0.25 -7.16 -11.87
CA ILE A 6 0.74 -7.12 -10.79
C ILE A 6 0.45 -5.92 -9.88
N ILE A 7 0.42 -6.19 -8.58
CA ILE A 7 0.30 -5.18 -7.53
C ILE A 7 1.70 -4.97 -6.94
N VAL A 8 2.06 -3.74 -6.64
CA VAL A 8 3.31 -3.40 -5.96
C VAL A 8 2.99 -2.74 -4.64
N THR A 9 3.56 -3.26 -3.55
CA THR A 9 3.37 -2.72 -2.21
C THR A 9 4.71 -2.43 -1.54
N ALA A 10 4.69 -1.53 -0.55
CA ALA A 10 5.77 -1.41 0.40
C ALA A 10 5.52 -2.39 1.55
N LEU A 11 6.59 -3.03 2.03
CA LEU A 11 6.53 -3.93 3.17
C LEU A 11 6.80 -3.13 4.44
N LEU A 12 5.95 -3.31 5.43
CA LEU A 12 6.02 -2.63 6.72
C LEU A 12 6.82 -3.47 7.72
N GLY A 13 7.47 -2.79 8.67
CA GLY A 13 8.10 -3.46 9.79
C GLY A 13 7.09 -4.23 10.62
N ARG A 14 7.56 -5.23 11.37
CA ARG A 14 6.68 -6.18 12.10
C ARG A 14 5.71 -5.48 13.05
N ALA A 15 6.18 -4.49 13.81
CA ALA A 15 5.35 -3.80 14.79
C ALA A 15 4.24 -2.98 14.12
N ASP A 16 4.57 -2.27 13.05
CA ASP A 16 3.59 -1.49 12.29
C ASP A 16 2.58 -2.38 11.59
N GLN A 17 3.06 -3.46 10.99
CA GLN A 17 2.16 -4.44 10.34
C GLN A 17 1.15 -4.99 11.34
N ALA A 18 1.59 -5.37 12.54
CA ALA A 18 0.72 -5.90 13.59
C ALA A 18 -0.31 -4.87 14.05
N GLU A 19 0.09 -3.62 14.18
CA GLU A 19 -0.80 -2.54 14.61
C GLU A 19 -1.87 -2.24 13.56
N PHE A 20 -1.48 -2.12 12.30
CA PHE A 20 -2.44 -1.88 11.23
C PHE A 20 -3.37 -3.08 11.00
N ASP A 21 -2.86 -4.30 11.14
CA ASP A 21 -3.68 -5.51 11.06
C ASP A 21 -4.73 -5.53 12.18
N ALA A 22 -4.34 -5.11 13.39
CA ALA A 22 -5.26 -5.01 14.51
C ALA A 22 -6.36 -3.98 14.27
N LEU A 23 -6.03 -2.84 13.67
CA LEU A 23 -7.01 -1.82 13.29
C LEU A 23 -7.99 -2.37 12.25
N ARG A 24 -7.52 -3.13 11.27
CA ARG A 24 -8.40 -3.77 10.29
C ARG A 24 -9.34 -4.77 10.97
N ARG A 25 -8.82 -5.60 11.86
CA ARG A 25 -9.69 -6.56 12.60
C ARG A 25 -10.75 -5.85 13.41
N ALA A 26 -10.44 -4.69 13.97
CA ALA A 26 -11.37 -3.92 14.78
C ALA A 26 -12.46 -3.21 13.95
N HIS A 27 -12.14 -2.77 12.75
CA HIS A 27 -12.97 -1.81 12.01
C HIS A 27 -13.41 -2.25 10.61
N TYR A 28 -12.64 -3.12 9.97
CA TYR A 28 -12.98 -3.61 8.63
C TYR A 28 -14.06 -4.70 8.76
N PRO A 29 -15.10 -4.73 7.90
CA PRO A 29 -16.09 -5.83 7.95
C PRO A 29 -15.38 -7.19 7.86
N PRO A 30 -15.58 -8.10 8.82
CA PRO A 30 -14.83 -9.37 8.87
C PRO A 30 -14.91 -10.19 7.60
N GLU A 31 -16.09 -10.25 6.98
CA GLU A 31 -16.33 -11.00 5.75
C GLU A 31 -15.60 -10.42 4.53
N ARG A 32 -15.12 -9.19 4.65
CA ARG A 32 -14.40 -8.48 3.57
C ARG A 32 -12.91 -8.32 3.86
N ASN A 33 -12.49 -8.64 5.08
CA ASN A 33 -11.10 -8.44 5.52
C ASN A 33 -10.26 -9.67 5.16
N VAL A 34 -10.00 -9.85 3.87
CA VAL A 34 -9.28 -11.01 3.35
C VAL A 34 -7.79 -10.77 3.16
N LEU A 35 -7.35 -9.52 3.23
CA LEU A 35 -5.95 -9.13 3.07
C LEU A 35 -5.40 -8.55 4.37
N PRO A 36 -4.10 -8.77 4.67
CA PRO A 36 -3.44 -7.99 5.72
C PRO A 36 -3.35 -6.53 5.32
N ALA A 37 -3.10 -5.66 6.28
CA ALA A 37 -2.86 -4.25 6.01
C ALA A 37 -1.70 -4.08 5.02
N HIS A 38 -1.82 -3.14 4.11
CA HIS A 38 -0.83 -2.94 3.06
C HIS A 38 -0.77 -1.49 2.60
N LEU A 39 0.40 -1.12 2.08
CA LEU A 39 0.68 0.20 1.52
C LEU A 39 0.98 0.00 0.03
N THR A 40 0.04 0.35 -0.83
CA THR A 40 0.12 0.08 -2.27
C THR A 40 0.84 1.21 -3.02
N LEU A 41 1.80 0.84 -3.87
CA LEU A 41 2.43 1.75 -4.84
C LEU A 41 1.70 1.71 -6.18
N PHE A 42 1.38 0.51 -6.67
CA PHE A 42 0.65 0.32 -7.93
C PHE A 42 -0.40 -0.77 -7.75
N HIS A 43 -1.61 -0.48 -8.18
CA HIS A 43 -2.74 -1.40 -8.07
C HIS A 43 -2.83 -2.38 -9.24
N HIS A 44 -2.28 -1.99 -10.40
CA HIS A 44 -2.49 -2.79 -11.61
C HIS A 44 -1.44 -2.46 -12.67
N LEU A 45 -0.32 -3.20 -12.67
CA LEU A 45 0.63 -3.16 -13.76
C LEU A 45 0.43 -4.39 -14.65
N PRO A 46 0.66 -4.28 -15.97
CA PRO A 46 0.48 -5.44 -16.86
C PRO A 46 1.54 -6.50 -16.58
N PRO A 47 1.20 -7.80 -16.69
CA PRO A 47 2.16 -8.88 -16.43
C PRO A 47 3.36 -8.86 -17.39
N SER A 48 3.25 -8.19 -18.52
CA SER A 48 4.34 -8.06 -19.49
C SER A 48 5.55 -7.31 -18.94
N VAL A 49 5.39 -6.49 -17.88
CA VAL A 49 6.51 -5.74 -17.29
C VAL A 49 7.17 -6.46 -16.11
N GLU A 50 6.79 -7.69 -15.83
CA GLU A 50 7.27 -8.42 -14.66
C GLU A 50 8.80 -8.43 -14.51
N ALA A 51 9.54 -8.80 -15.57
CA ALA A 51 10.99 -8.90 -15.53
C ALA A 51 11.63 -7.53 -15.29
N GLU A 52 11.20 -6.50 -16.00
CA GLU A 52 11.68 -5.13 -15.87
C GLU A 52 11.35 -4.58 -14.47
N LEU A 53 10.16 -4.85 -13.97
CA LEU A 53 9.72 -4.41 -12.65
C LEU A 53 10.61 -5.01 -11.56
N LYS A 54 10.86 -6.33 -11.60
CA LYS A 54 11.74 -7.00 -10.63
C LYS A 54 13.14 -6.42 -10.66
N HIS A 55 13.67 -6.17 -11.85
CA HIS A 55 15.00 -5.59 -12.02
C HIS A 55 15.07 -4.20 -11.37
N ARG A 56 14.07 -3.35 -11.63
CA ARG A 56 14.02 -1.99 -11.07
C ARG A 56 13.84 -2.00 -9.57
N LEU A 57 13.01 -2.90 -9.03
CA LEU A 57 12.80 -3.02 -7.59
C LEU A 57 14.07 -3.50 -6.87
N THR A 58 14.81 -4.42 -7.47
CA THR A 58 16.11 -4.86 -6.95
C THR A 58 17.08 -3.68 -6.92
N GLY A 59 17.14 -2.90 -7.99
CA GLY A 59 18.01 -1.71 -8.05
C GLY A 59 17.63 -0.63 -7.04
N ALA A 60 16.36 -0.53 -6.70
CA ALA A 60 15.86 0.47 -5.74
C ALA A 60 16.07 0.06 -4.27
N THR A 61 16.39 -1.21 -4.00
CA THR A 61 16.40 -1.74 -2.64
C THR A 61 17.75 -2.34 -2.21
N ARG A 62 18.40 -3.07 -3.09
CA ARG A 62 19.61 -3.84 -2.73
C ARG A 62 20.73 -2.95 -2.22
N GLY A 63 21.16 -3.19 -0.98
CA GLY A 63 22.25 -2.43 -0.37
C GLY A 63 21.90 -0.99 -0.01
N LEU A 64 20.66 -0.58 -0.19
CA LEU A 64 20.19 0.78 0.09
C LEU A 64 19.42 0.82 1.39
N ARG A 65 19.53 1.93 2.11
CA ARG A 65 18.76 2.17 3.33
C ARG A 65 17.30 2.38 2.98
N ALA A 66 16.41 1.82 3.80
CA ALA A 66 14.99 2.01 3.64
C ALA A 66 14.61 3.51 3.78
N PRO A 67 13.66 4.00 2.97
CA PRO A 67 13.19 5.37 3.10
C PRO A 67 12.46 5.57 4.43
N ALA A 68 12.61 6.77 5.01
CA ALA A 68 11.85 7.17 6.17
C ALA A 68 10.38 7.35 5.79
N ALA A 69 9.47 6.99 6.69
CA ALA A 69 8.04 7.14 6.50
C ALA A 69 7.35 7.53 7.81
N LYS A 70 6.23 8.22 7.70
CA LYS A 70 5.42 8.63 8.85
C LYS A 70 3.93 8.41 8.57
N ALA A 71 3.20 8.02 9.60
CA ALA A 71 1.75 8.11 9.63
C ALA A 71 1.41 9.53 10.08
N VAL A 72 0.81 10.33 9.19
CA VAL A 72 0.66 11.77 9.42
C VAL A 72 -0.77 12.21 9.68
N GLY A 73 -1.74 11.33 9.47
CA GLY A 73 -3.14 11.66 9.66
C GLY A 73 -4.06 10.53 9.24
N LEU A 74 -5.33 10.83 9.27
CA LEU A 74 -6.37 9.93 8.78
C LEU A 74 -6.98 10.55 7.53
N MET A 75 -7.53 9.71 6.67
CA MET A 75 -8.24 10.18 5.49
C MET A 75 -9.52 9.39 5.28
N SER A 76 -10.53 10.08 4.77
CA SER A 76 -11.79 9.44 4.38
C SER A 76 -11.63 8.75 3.03
N LEU A 77 -12.16 7.54 2.93
CA LEU A 77 -12.34 6.85 1.66
C LEU A 77 -13.79 6.94 1.18
N GLY A 78 -14.62 7.77 1.84
CA GLY A 78 -16.06 7.86 1.59
C GLY A 78 -16.82 6.75 2.31
N ARG A 79 -16.47 5.50 2.06
CA ARG A 79 -17.05 4.32 2.70
C ARG A 79 -16.08 3.60 3.61
N GLY A 80 -15.09 4.32 4.11
CA GLY A 80 -14.09 3.80 5.00
C GLY A 80 -13.08 4.84 5.42
N VAL A 81 -12.08 4.38 6.17
CA VAL A 81 -11.01 5.22 6.75
C VAL A 81 -9.66 4.58 6.46
N ALA A 82 -8.69 5.41 6.15
CA ALA A 82 -7.29 5.00 5.97
C ALA A 82 -6.35 5.88 6.81
N VAL A 83 -5.20 5.32 7.13
CA VAL A 83 -4.10 6.06 7.74
C VAL A 83 -3.24 6.63 6.62
N LYS A 84 -3.09 7.94 6.61
CA LYS A 84 -2.30 8.65 5.60
C LYS A 84 -0.81 8.51 5.91
N ILE A 85 -0.06 8.08 4.92
CA ILE A 85 1.40 7.89 5.03
C ILE A 85 2.10 9.00 4.24
N GLU A 86 3.25 9.43 4.75
CA GLU A 86 4.13 10.37 4.05
C GLU A 86 5.54 9.78 4.04
N SER A 87 6.12 9.68 2.85
CA SER A 87 7.47 9.17 2.65
C SER A 87 8.03 9.75 1.34
N PRO A 88 8.82 10.84 1.42
CA PRO A 88 9.43 11.43 0.21
C PRO A 88 10.32 10.44 -0.55
N GLY A 89 11.07 9.60 0.17
CA GLY A 89 11.92 8.58 -0.45
C GLY A 89 11.12 7.53 -1.21
N LEU A 90 10.04 7.05 -0.61
CA LEU A 90 9.16 6.07 -1.27
C LEU A 90 8.44 6.71 -2.47
N ALA A 91 8.03 7.97 -2.33
CA ALA A 91 7.43 8.72 -3.43
C ALA A 91 8.39 8.88 -4.61
N ALA A 92 9.68 9.07 -4.34
CA ALA A 92 10.70 9.17 -5.39
C ALA A 92 10.84 7.83 -6.14
N ILE A 93 10.87 6.70 -5.42
CA ILE A 93 10.90 5.36 -6.03
C ILE A 93 9.67 5.16 -6.91
N ARG A 94 8.52 5.48 -6.38
CA ARG A 94 7.25 5.33 -7.11
C ARG A 94 7.23 6.19 -8.38
N ARG A 95 7.77 7.40 -8.33
CA ARG A 95 7.84 8.30 -9.48
C ARG A 95 8.75 7.73 -10.58
N GLU A 96 9.90 7.20 -10.22
CA GLU A 96 10.80 6.56 -11.20
C GLU A 96 10.14 5.39 -11.89
N LEU A 97 9.40 4.56 -11.15
CA LEU A 97 8.65 3.44 -11.72
C LEU A 97 7.52 3.94 -12.63
N SER A 98 6.80 4.99 -12.23
CA SER A 98 5.76 5.61 -13.05
C SER A 98 6.30 6.10 -14.39
N GLU A 99 7.48 6.70 -14.38
CA GLU A 99 8.12 7.19 -15.61
C GLU A 99 8.55 6.02 -16.49
N ALA A 100 9.09 4.97 -15.87
CA ALA A 100 9.51 3.76 -16.60
C ALA A 100 8.33 3.05 -17.28
N PHE A 101 7.16 3.05 -16.64
CA PHE A 101 5.97 2.37 -17.15
C PHE A 101 4.90 3.34 -17.66
N ALA A 102 5.30 4.54 -18.09
CA ALA A 102 4.39 5.53 -18.66
C ALA A 102 3.61 4.93 -19.83
N GLY A 103 2.30 5.19 -19.86
CA GLY A 103 1.41 4.65 -20.88
C GLY A 103 0.92 3.22 -20.62
N LEU A 104 1.43 2.54 -19.62
CA LEU A 104 1.04 1.17 -19.27
C LEU A 104 0.20 1.09 -17.99
N MET A 105 0.02 2.21 -17.29
CA MET A 105 -0.73 2.24 -16.04
C MET A 105 -2.22 2.43 -16.27
N MET A 106 -3.03 1.77 -15.43
CA MET A 106 -4.46 2.03 -15.37
C MET A 106 -4.71 3.42 -14.76
N PRO A 107 -5.89 4.03 -15.00
CA PRO A 107 -6.20 5.37 -14.50
C PRO A 107 -5.99 5.54 -12.99
N GLN A 108 -6.29 4.51 -12.20
CA GLN A 108 -6.09 4.52 -10.76
C GLN A 108 -4.63 4.77 -10.37
N ASP A 109 -3.68 4.27 -11.14
CA ASP A 109 -2.24 4.41 -10.86
C ASP A 109 -1.62 5.61 -11.57
N ALA A 110 -2.26 6.16 -12.59
CA ALA A 110 -1.74 7.24 -13.40
C ALA A 110 -1.84 8.62 -12.75
N GLY A 111 -2.73 8.79 -11.77
CA GLY A 111 -2.93 10.05 -11.06
C GLY A 111 -1.90 10.30 -9.97
N ALA A 112 -2.11 11.38 -9.21
CA ALA A 112 -1.28 11.68 -8.05
C ALA A 112 -1.34 10.55 -7.02
N TRP A 113 -0.16 10.13 -6.55
CA TRP A 113 -0.08 9.06 -5.56
C TRP A 113 -0.40 9.60 -4.17
N ARG A 114 -1.33 8.93 -3.50
CA ARG A 114 -1.76 9.29 -2.14
C ARG A 114 -1.54 8.07 -1.22
N PRO A 115 -0.32 7.87 -0.72
CA PRO A 115 -0.01 6.67 0.06
C PRO A 115 -0.81 6.60 1.34
N HIS A 116 -1.38 5.43 1.60
CA HIS A 116 -2.22 5.19 2.77
C HIS A 116 -2.34 3.70 3.08
N VAL A 117 -2.71 3.41 4.31
CA VAL A 117 -3.04 2.05 4.76
C VAL A 117 -4.51 2.04 5.14
N THR A 118 -5.31 1.28 4.40
CA THR A 118 -6.76 1.17 4.66
C THR A 118 -7.01 0.33 5.89
N ILE A 119 -7.80 0.85 6.83
CA ILE A 119 -8.20 0.14 8.05
C ILE A 119 -9.69 -0.18 8.09
N GLN A 120 -10.48 0.49 7.28
CA GLN A 120 -11.92 0.23 7.13
C GLN A 120 -12.33 0.59 5.71
N ASN A 121 -13.16 -0.25 5.09
CA ASN A 121 -13.78 0.09 3.81
C ASN A 121 -15.05 -0.73 3.63
N LYS A 122 -15.86 -0.35 2.64
CA LYS A 122 -17.10 -1.05 2.27
C LYS A 122 -18.14 -1.06 3.39
N VAL A 123 -18.16 -0.01 4.19
CA VAL A 123 -19.19 0.26 5.19
C VAL A 123 -20.09 1.40 4.71
N ALA A 124 -21.19 1.65 5.43
CA ALA A 124 -22.03 2.81 5.14
C ALA A 124 -21.25 4.10 5.39
N PRO A 125 -21.44 5.17 4.57
CA PRO A 125 -20.74 6.44 4.77
C PRO A 125 -20.87 7.01 6.18
N SER A 126 -22.00 6.83 6.84
CA SER A 126 -22.21 7.27 8.22
C SER A 126 -21.30 6.55 9.22
N MET A 127 -21.07 5.26 9.02
CA MET A 127 -20.15 4.48 9.87
C MET A 127 -18.71 4.93 9.66
N ALA A 128 -18.30 5.18 8.42
CA ALA A 128 -16.98 5.68 8.09
C ALA A 128 -16.74 7.05 8.77
N LYS A 129 -17.71 7.92 8.73
CA LYS A 129 -17.64 9.25 9.34
C LYS A 129 -17.50 9.17 10.87
N LEU A 130 -18.25 8.27 11.50
CA LEU A 130 -18.15 8.03 12.93
C LEU A 130 -16.73 7.56 13.33
N LEU A 131 -16.18 6.60 12.61
CA LEU A 131 -14.86 6.09 12.89
C LEU A 131 -13.79 7.16 12.68
N LEU A 132 -13.89 7.92 11.60
CA LEU A 132 -12.96 9.00 11.31
C LEU A 132 -12.94 10.03 12.46
N GLY A 133 -14.09 10.40 12.96
CA GLY A 133 -14.21 11.31 14.10
C GLY A 133 -13.63 10.73 15.38
N ALA A 134 -13.95 9.49 15.69
CA ALA A 134 -13.48 8.82 16.90
C ALA A 134 -11.96 8.63 16.91
N LEU A 135 -11.40 8.10 15.84
CA LEU A 135 -9.96 7.89 15.72
C LEU A 135 -9.18 9.21 15.63
N GLY A 136 -9.79 10.23 15.01
CA GLY A 136 -9.17 11.54 14.87
C GLY A 136 -8.84 12.19 16.21
N LYS A 137 -9.61 11.91 17.25
CA LYS A 137 -9.38 12.42 18.61
C LYS A 137 -8.16 11.81 19.27
N GLU A 138 -7.83 10.58 18.91
CA GLU A 138 -6.74 9.80 19.53
C GLU A 138 -5.49 9.74 18.66
N PHE A 139 -5.61 10.05 17.39
CA PHE A 139 -4.52 9.90 16.44
C PHE A 139 -3.31 10.78 16.84
N ARG A 140 -2.13 10.16 16.75
CA ARG A 140 -0.84 10.86 16.90
C ARG A 140 0.05 10.50 15.72
N ALA A 141 0.68 11.51 15.13
CA ALA A 141 1.68 11.28 14.09
C ALA A 141 2.84 10.48 14.64
N ARG A 142 3.34 9.52 13.88
CA ARG A 142 4.43 8.65 14.30
C ARG A 142 5.21 8.11 13.12
N ASP A 143 6.43 7.67 13.39
CA ASP A 143 7.24 6.99 12.37
C ASP A 143 6.63 5.63 12.05
N VAL A 144 6.80 5.23 10.78
CA VAL A 144 6.43 3.92 10.27
C VAL A 144 7.65 3.34 9.58
N GLU A 145 7.95 2.08 9.86
CA GLU A 145 9.12 1.42 9.28
C GLU A 145 8.77 0.76 7.94
N ILE A 146 9.52 1.11 6.89
CA ILE A 146 9.49 0.44 5.61
C ILE A 146 10.69 -0.52 5.57
N VAL A 147 10.46 -1.78 5.23
CA VAL A 147 11.53 -2.79 5.22
C VAL A 147 11.80 -3.37 3.83
N GLY A 148 10.91 -3.15 2.88
CA GLY A 148 11.09 -3.68 1.53
C GLY A 148 9.97 -3.29 0.60
N LEU A 149 10.06 -3.79 -0.63
CA LEU A 149 9.02 -3.69 -1.64
C LEU A 149 8.64 -5.11 -2.06
N ALA A 150 7.37 -5.31 -2.41
CA ALA A 150 6.88 -6.63 -2.81
C ALA A 150 5.97 -6.52 -4.02
N THR A 151 5.91 -7.60 -4.78
CA THR A 151 4.99 -7.72 -5.91
C THR A 151 4.07 -8.90 -5.69
N TRP A 152 2.87 -8.81 -6.25
CA TRP A 152 1.80 -9.78 -6.08
C TRP A 152 1.02 -9.92 -7.36
N TYR A 153 0.53 -11.13 -7.64
CA TYR A 153 -0.49 -11.30 -8.67
C TYR A 153 -1.87 -11.14 -8.06
N TYR A 154 -2.74 -10.44 -8.76
CA TYR A 154 -4.15 -10.35 -8.43
C TYR A 154 -4.97 -11.24 -9.38
N ARG A 155 -5.61 -12.27 -8.82
CA ARG A 155 -6.42 -13.23 -9.56
C ARG A 155 -7.88 -13.26 -9.14
N GLY A 156 -8.37 -12.15 -8.54
CA GLY A 156 -9.76 -12.02 -8.11
C GLY A 156 -10.05 -12.50 -6.69
N GLY A 157 -9.02 -12.72 -5.89
CA GLY A 157 -9.13 -13.14 -4.49
C GLY A 157 -7.94 -12.65 -3.68
N PRO A 158 -7.50 -13.42 -2.67
CA PRO A 158 -6.26 -13.12 -1.95
C PRO A 158 -5.10 -12.98 -2.92
N TRP A 159 -4.18 -12.09 -2.60
CA TRP A 159 -3.04 -11.83 -3.48
C TRP A 159 -2.03 -12.97 -3.41
N GLU A 160 -1.48 -13.37 -4.56
CA GLU A 160 -0.46 -14.39 -4.67
C GLU A 160 0.91 -13.74 -4.69
N SER A 161 1.81 -14.15 -3.76
CA SER A 161 3.16 -13.58 -3.65
C SER A 161 3.96 -13.86 -4.92
N LEU A 162 4.62 -12.83 -5.46
CA LEU A 162 5.46 -12.93 -6.66
C LEU A 162 6.92 -12.71 -6.32
N SER A 163 7.28 -11.58 -5.69
CA SER A 163 8.67 -11.29 -5.32
C SER A 163 8.76 -10.35 -4.13
N ARG A 164 9.91 -10.38 -3.45
CA ARG A 164 10.24 -9.48 -2.36
C ARG A 164 11.62 -8.89 -2.59
N HIS A 165 11.76 -7.60 -2.31
CA HIS A 165 12.99 -6.85 -2.47
C HIS A 165 13.23 -6.06 -1.18
N MET A 166 14.17 -6.51 -0.37
CA MET A 166 14.39 -5.94 0.96
C MET A 166 15.46 -4.84 0.93
N PHE A 167 15.23 -3.78 1.69
CA PHE A 167 16.24 -2.77 1.95
C PHE A 167 17.35 -3.32 2.85
N ALA A 168 18.50 -2.65 2.88
CA ALA A 168 19.63 -3.03 3.74
C ALA A 168 19.35 -2.68 5.21
#